data_749283ff94206c413c3a2e7be9cf74e4
#
_entry.id   749283ff94206c413c3a2e7be9cf74e4
#
_cell.length_a   1.000
_cell.length_b   1.000
_cell.length_c   1.000
_cell.angle_alpha   90.00
_cell.angle_beta   90.00
_cell.angle_gamma   90.00
#
_symmetry.space_group_name_H-M   'P 1'
#
loop_
_entity.id
_entity.type
_entity.pdbx_description
1 polymer ?
#
loop_
_entity_poly.entity_id
_entity_poly.type
_entity_poly.pdbx_seq_one_letter_code
_entity_poly.pdbx_strand_id
1 'polypeptide(L)'
;MNNRTLREFHELCLTTVRPLKPKEIREIRLREGASQAVRYLNVTTGLISQGERGKSARKALLASCSLPWPRTDFRLLRDSRPTRPAILKPVDLEKTLLRKVGEAIARFQMIRDGDRVAVALSGGKDSSTLLEALVVLQKRAPIDFTVCSFTVEQGKFLRPIEPLGEYLRARGIEWTYFRDQPSLQLLEDHPEHGCDLCSRYRRRAVYEVVHGLNANVIAFGHTADDFCEALLRNTMFTGKLSALPPVTWSRAREYRLIRPLVFVTEDITRAYAESLGVPVVPCGCSQRTGTVRRSLRGVFAELEKEYPHLKENILAAMGNVDTSRLLDSRFLDLDSEPARTPAAELFPIVTEL
;
A
#
# COMPACT_ATOMS: atom_id res chain seq x y z
N MET A 1 28.41 -27.97 -0.53
CA MET A 1 28.63 -28.01 0.94
C MET A 1 28.12 -29.33 1.49
N ASN A 2 28.95 -30.04 2.26
CA ASN A 2 28.64 -31.38 2.76
C ASN A 2 27.73 -31.27 3.98
N ASN A 3 26.66 -32.07 4.07
CA ASN A 3 25.65 -32.06 5.14
C ASN A 3 26.21 -32.20 6.57
N ARG A 4 27.48 -32.66 6.68
CA ARG A 4 28.18 -32.80 7.95
C ARG A 4 28.58 -31.44 8.53
N THR A 5 29.04 -30.52 7.72
CA THR A 5 29.46 -29.15 8.13
C THR A 5 28.26 -28.29 8.59
N LEU A 6 27.07 -28.51 8.00
CA LEU A 6 25.83 -27.83 8.41
C LEU A 6 25.31 -28.31 9.78
N ARG A 7 25.45 -29.59 10.08
CA ARG A 7 25.06 -30.15 11.38
C ARG A 7 25.99 -29.69 12.52
N GLU A 8 27.30 -29.73 12.30
CA GLU A 8 28.27 -29.27 13.30
C GLU A 8 28.11 -27.77 13.61
N PHE A 9 27.73 -26.97 12.62
CA PHE A 9 27.45 -25.54 12.81
C PHE A 9 26.13 -25.29 13.53
N HIS A 10 25.09 -26.08 13.26
CA HIS A 10 23.79 -26.00 13.94
C HIS A 10 23.91 -26.37 15.43
N GLU A 11 24.72 -27.35 15.78
CA GLU A 11 25.03 -27.71 17.16
C GLU A 11 25.85 -26.61 17.88
N LEU A 12 26.79 -25.97 17.19
CA LEU A 12 27.57 -24.85 17.76
C LEU A 12 26.68 -23.62 18.05
N CYS A 13 25.71 -23.31 17.20
CA CYS A 13 24.76 -22.22 17.40
C CYS A 13 23.76 -22.48 18.53
N LEU A 14 23.43 -23.73 18.82
CA LEU A 14 22.50 -24.10 19.90
C LEU A 14 23.17 -24.18 21.28
N THR A 15 24.49 -24.33 21.34
CA THR A 15 25.23 -24.51 22.60
C THR A 15 25.95 -23.26 23.12
N THR A 16 26.08 -22.20 22.35
CA THR A 16 26.81 -20.99 22.74
C THR A 16 25.95 -19.72 22.63
N VAL A 17 25.32 -19.34 23.72
CA VAL A 17 24.63 -18.02 23.89
C VAL A 17 25.65 -16.88 24.17
N ARG A 18 26.83 -16.92 23.57
CA ARG A 18 27.81 -15.82 23.72
C ARG A 18 28.10 -15.15 22.36
N PRO A 19 28.28 -13.82 22.35
CA PRO A 19 28.70 -13.14 21.11
C PRO A 19 30.10 -13.61 20.67
N LEU A 20 30.23 -13.86 19.36
CA LEU A 20 31.50 -14.25 18.75
C LEU A 20 32.57 -13.15 18.96
N LYS A 21 33.80 -13.54 19.27
CA LYS A 21 34.92 -12.60 19.41
C LYS A 21 35.36 -12.11 18.02
N PRO A 22 35.95 -10.91 17.91
CA PRO A 22 36.39 -10.35 16.63
C PRO A 22 37.34 -11.28 15.81
N LYS A 23 38.10 -12.12 16.47
CA LYS A 23 39.00 -13.09 15.88
C LYS A 23 38.24 -14.23 15.21
N GLU A 24 37.17 -14.72 15.83
CA GLU A 24 36.28 -15.77 15.31
C GLU A 24 35.51 -15.29 14.06
N ILE A 25 35.09 -14.02 14.06
CA ILE A 25 34.46 -13.36 12.90
C ILE A 25 35.44 -13.24 11.73
N ARG A 26 36.71 -12.96 12.00
CA ARG A 26 37.75 -12.84 10.98
C ARG A 26 38.08 -14.19 10.35
N GLU A 27 38.07 -15.28 11.09
CA GLU A 27 38.30 -16.63 10.59
C GLU A 27 37.12 -17.11 9.72
N ILE A 28 35.89 -16.82 10.07
CA ILE A 28 34.70 -17.12 9.25
C ILE A 28 34.78 -16.35 7.91
N ARG A 29 35.23 -15.11 7.92
CA ARG A 29 35.40 -14.27 6.73
C ARG A 29 36.47 -14.82 5.77
N LEU A 30 37.54 -15.36 6.28
CA LEU A 30 38.62 -15.92 5.49
C LEU A 30 38.26 -17.28 4.87
N ARG A 31 37.39 -18.05 5.52
CA ARG A 31 36.94 -19.36 5.04
C ARG A 31 35.78 -19.33 4.04
N GLU A 32 34.85 -18.43 4.17
CA GLU A 32 33.56 -18.53 3.47
C GLU A 32 33.16 -17.32 2.62
N GLY A 33 33.92 -16.24 2.61
CA GLY A 33 33.68 -15.03 1.81
C GLY A 33 32.68 -14.05 2.43
N ALA A 34 32.76 -12.78 2.01
CA ALA A 34 32.05 -11.67 2.64
C ALA A 34 30.52 -11.75 2.57
N SER A 35 29.94 -12.39 1.56
CA SER A 35 28.49 -12.49 1.37
C SER A 35 27.79 -13.46 2.35
N GLN A 36 28.50 -14.50 2.78
CA GLN A 36 27.95 -15.43 3.78
C GLN A 36 28.03 -14.87 5.19
N ALA A 37 29.11 -14.15 5.52
CA ALA A 37 29.23 -13.49 6.83
C ALA A 37 28.11 -12.50 7.13
N VAL A 38 27.58 -11.80 6.11
CA VAL A 38 26.44 -10.88 6.24
C VAL A 38 25.12 -11.63 6.54
N ARG A 39 24.92 -12.81 5.95
CA ARG A 39 23.72 -13.63 6.23
C ARG A 39 23.72 -14.17 7.67
N TYR A 40 24.86 -14.57 8.19
CA TYR A 40 25.00 -15.04 9.57
C TYR A 40 24.78 -13.92 10.60
N LEU A 41 25.24 -12.71 10.31
CA LEU A 41 25.03 -11.55 11.18
C LEU A 41 23.53 -11.15 11.27
N ASN A 42 22.79 -11.29 10.18
CA ASN A 42 21.34 -10.99 10.16
C ASN A 42 20.50 -12.03 10.92
N VAL A 43 20.91 -13.29 10.94
CA VAL A 43 20.22 -14.35 11.71
C VAL A 43 20.48 -14.17 13.22
N THR A 44 21.70 -13.82 13.61
CA THR A 44 22.06 -13.61 15.02
C THR A 44 21.42 -12.33 15.61
N THR A 45 21.26 -11.26 14.82
CA THR A 45 20.53 -10.06 15.27
C THR A 45 19.03 -10.32 15.47
N GLY A 46 18.41 -11.19 14.67
CA GLY A 46 17.02 -11.61 14.86
C GLY A 46 16.76 -12.39 16.15
N LEU A 47 17.74 -13.18 16.59
CA LEU A 47 17.65 -13.97 17.82
C LEU A 47 17.92 -13.16 19.10
N ILE A 48 18.72 -12.08 19.01
CA ILE A 48 19.05 -11.21 20.15
C ILE A 48 17.92 -10.21 20.46
N SER A 49 17.03 -9.92 19.50
CA SER A 49 15.90 -8.98 19.69
C SER A 49 14.78 -9.52 20.60
N GLN A 50 14.82 -10.78 21.00
CA GLN A 50 13.83 -11.41 21.90
C GLN A 50 14.20 -11.42 23.37
N GLY A 51 15.35 -10.86 23.78
CA GLY A 51 15.78 -10.81 25.18
C GLY A 51 16.18 -9.39 25.65
N GLU A 52 15.74 -9.00 26.83
CA GLU A 52 15.85 -7.65 27.42
C GLU A 52 17.26 -7.10 27.68
N ARG A 53 18.33 -7.66 27.11
CA ARG A 53 19.73 -7.20 27.28
C ARG A 53 20.35 -6.57 26.04
N GLY A 54 19.53 -6.14 25.07
CA GLY A 54 19.97 -5.77 23.70
C GLY A 54 20.75 -4.44 23.56
N LYS A 55 20.74 -3.52 24.53
CA LYS A 55 21.31 -2.16 24.33
C LYS A 55 22.85 -2.13 24.34
N SER A 56 23.51 -2.98 25.11
CA SER A 56 24.98 -3.02 25.22
C SER A 56 25.64 -3.77 24.06
N ALA A 57 25.01 -4.87 23.58
CA ALA A 57 25.52 -5.67 22.47
C ALA A 57 25.42 -4.93 21.13
N ARG A 58 24.38 -4.12 20.91
CA ARG A 58 24.19 -3.30 19.71
C ARG A 58 25.27 -2.21 19.56
N LYS A 59 25.70 -1.61 20.66
CA LYS A 59 26.77 -0.59 20.67
C LYS A 59 28.16 -1.18 20.36
N ALA A 60 28.43 -2.40 20.84
CA ALA A 60 29.68 -3.10 20.57
C ALA A 60 29.78 -3.61 19.10
N LEU A 61 28.66 -4.06 18.50
CA LEU A 61 28.64 -4.51 17.10
C LEU A 61 28.84 -3.35 16.11
N LEU A 62 28.29 -2.17 16.39
CA LEU A 62 28.43 -0.98 15.54
C LEU A 62 29.84 -0.37 15.61
N ALA A 63 30.55 -0.54 16.71
CA ALA A 63 31.92 -0.05 16.86
C ALA A 63 32.97 -0.92 16.14
N SER A 64 32.67 -2.18 15.77
CA SER A 64 33.59 -3.10 15.11
C SER A 64 33.51 -3.09 13.58
N CYS A 65 32.57 -2.35 12.98
CA CYS A 65 32.38 -2.23 11.53
C CYS A 65 33.01 -0.96 10.95
N SER A 66 34.26 -0.64 11.29
CA SER A 66 35.04 0.40 10.64
C SER A 66 35.73 -0.12 9.38
N LEU A 67 35.00 -0.18 8.26
CA LEU A 67 35.56 -0.31 6.91
C LEU A 67 35.23 0.96 6.13
N PRO A 68 36.17 1.52 5.33
CA PRO A 68 35.90 2.70 4.52
C PRO A 68 35.00 2.31 3.36
N TRP A 69 33.72 2.59 3.49
CA TRP A 69 32.83 2.72 2.36
C TRP A 69 33.16 4.06 1.67
N PRO A 70 33.06 4.17 0.34
CA PRO A 70 33.17 5.46 -0.33
C PRO A 70 32.12 6.38 0.33
N ARG A 71 32.58 7.52 0.84
CA ARG A 71 31.74 8.54 1.47
C ARG A 71 30.85 9.17 0.42
N THR A 72 29.72 8.56 0.14
CA THR A 72 28.55 9.30 -0.33
C THR A 72 28.06 10.13 0.86
N ASP A 73 28.03 11.42 0.66
CA ASP A 73 27.69 12.40 1.71
C ASP A 73 26.26 12.22 2.21
N PHE A 74 26.08 11.33 3.19
CA PHE A 74 24.83 11.17 3.93
C PHE A 74 24.54 12.33 4.90
N ARG A 75 25.33 13.42 4.84
CA ARG A 75 25.11 14.60 5.69
C ARG A 75 23.85 15.39 5.36
N LEU A 76 23.35 15.29 4.14
CA LEU A 76 22.14 16.01 3.72
C LEU A 76 20.83 15.42 4.24
N LEU A 77 20.85 14.22 4.86
CA LEU A 77 19.64 13.57 5.39
C LEU A 77 19.51 13.66 6.92
N ARG A 78 20.46 14.33 7.61
CA ARG A 78 20.52 14.34 9.09
C ARG A 78 19.83 15.52 9.77
N ASP A 79 19.39 16.53 9.04
CA ASP A 79 18.84 17.77 9.62
C ASP A 79 17.32 17.94 9.53
N SER A 80 16.58 16.93 9.07
CA SER A 80 15.13 16.92 9.26
C SER A 80 14.79 16.21 10.56
N ARG A 81 14.68 16.97 11.65
CA ARG A 81 13.95 16.52 12.86
C ARG A 81 12.57 16.05 12.36
N PRO A 82 12.03 14.92 12.88
CA PRO A 82 10.68 14.51 12.55
C PRO A 82 9.75 15.65 12.99
N THR A 83 9.34 16.46 12.02
CA THR A 83 8.25 17.40 12.24
C THR A 83 7.02 16.55 12.52
N ARG A 84 6.43 16.71 13.72
CA ARG A 84 5.09 16.18 13.99
C ARG A 84 4.22 16.56 12.80
N PRO A 85 3.41 15.63 12.26
CA PRO A 85 2.51 15.98 11.17
C PRO A 85 1.72 17.22 11.63
N ALA A 86 1.85 18.29 10.88
CA ALA A 86 1.13 19.52 11.17
C ALA A 86 -0.36 19.16 11.15
N ILE A 87 -1.07 19.43 12.25
CA ILE A 87 -2.54 19.29 12.31
C ILE A 87 -3.06 20.31 11.30
N LEU A 88 -3.44 19.84 10.12
CA LEU A 88 -4.02 20.68 9.08
C LEU A 88 -5.30 21.30 9.62
N LYS A 89 -5.47 22.62 9.43
CA LYS A 89 -6.75 23.28 9.75
C LYS A 89 -7.84 22.68 8.86
N PRO A 90 -9.10 22.59 9.31
CA PRO A 90 -10.18 21.97 8.54
C PRO A 90 -10.31 22.49 7.09
N VAL A 91 -10.13 23.78 6.87
CA VAL A 91 -10.19 24.41 5.53
C VAL A 91 -9.03 23.92 4.63
N ASP A 92 -7.82 23.78 5.18
CA ASP A 92 -6.67 23.26 4.45
C ASP A 92 -6.81 21.76 4.15
N LEU A 93 -7.51 21.04 5.02
CA LEU A 93 -7.79 19.61 4.88
C LEU A 93 -8.72 19.33 3.71
N GLU A 94 -9.88 20.03 3.61
CA GLU A 94 -10.81 19.91 2.49
C GLU A 94 -10.12 20.29 1.17
N LYS A 95 -9.41 21.42 1.14
CA LYS A 95 -8.68 21.86 -0.04
C LYS A 95 -7.65 20.82 -0.51
N THR A 96 -6.92 20.21 0.44
CA THR A 96 -5.93 19.17 0.14
C THR A 96 -6.60 17.91 -0.41
N LEU A 97 -7.69 17.45 0.22
CA LEU A 97 -8.48 16.32 -0.22
C LEU A 97 -9.00 16.53 -1.65
N LEU A 98 -9.71 17.63 -1.89
CA LEU A 98 -10.32 17.93 -3.19
C LEU A 98 -9.28 18.07 -4.30
N ARG A 99 -8.12 18.70 -4.02
CA ARG A 99 -7.01 18.79 -4.96
C ARG A 99 -6.48 17.41 -5.34
N LYS A 100 -6.21 16.52 -4.36
CA LYS A 100 -5.69 15.18 -4.61
C LYS A 100 -6.71 14.30 -5.36
N VAL A 101 -7.99 14.39 -5.02
CA VAL A 101 -9.08 13.67 -5.71
C VAL A 101 -9.24 14.19 -7.14
N GLY A 102 -9.27 15.51 -7.33
CA GLY A 102 -9.36 16.14 -8.66
C GLY A 102 -8.15 15.77 -9.54
N GLU A 103 -6.94 15.77 -8.98
CA GLU A 103 -5.72 15.33 -9.68
C GLU A 103 -5.85 13.88 -10.16
N ALA A 104 -6.32 12.97 -9.31
CA ALA A 104 -6.53 11.56 -9.68
C ALA A 104 -7.58 11.41 -10.80
N ILE A 105 -8.71 12.11 -10.67
CA ILE A 105 -9.78 12.08 -11.67
C ILE A 105 -9.26 12.56 -13.03
N ALA A 106 -8.55 13.67 -13.06
CA ALA A 106 -8.01 14.25 -14.29
C ALA A 106 -6.91 13.37 -14.90
N ARG A 107 -5.91 12.98 -14.08
CA ARG A 107 -4.76 12.18 -14.53
C ARG A 107 -5.15 10.83 -15.13
N PHE A 108 -6.12 10.16 -14.54
CA PHE A 108 -6.57 8.84 -14.99
C PHE A 108 -7.88 8.85 -15.78
N GLN A 109 -8.40 10.04 -16.13
CA GLN A 109 -9.66 10.19 -16.88
C GLN A 109 -10.81 9.36 -16.27
N MET A 110 -10.95 9.46 -14.93
CA MET A 110 -11.85 8.60 -14.16
C MET A 110 -13.32 8.93 -14.39
N ILE A 111 -13.67 10.20 -14.58
CA ILE A 111 -15.02 10.69 -14.78
C ILE A 111 -15.06 11.52 -16.06
N ARG A 112 -16.10 11.36 -16.84
CA ARG A 112 -16.34 12.05 -18.10
C ARG A 112 -17.65 12.83 -18.04
N ASP A 113 -17.81 13.73 -18.97
CA ASP A 113 -19.05 14.47 -19.14
C ASP A 113 -20.24 13.54 -19.35
N GLY A 114 -21.33 13.77 -18.67
CA GLY A 114 -22.55 12.94 -18.68
C GLY A 114 -22.49 11.68 -17.82
N ASP A 115 -21.38 11.38 -17.11
CA ASP A 115 -21.29 10.18 -16.28
C ASP A 115 -22.25 10.24 -15.07
N ARG A 116 -22.83 9.09 -14.71
CA ARG A 116 -23.51 8.86 -13.44
C ARG A 116 -22.63 7.96 -12.58
N VAL A 117 -22.09 8.52 -11.50
CA VAL A 117 -21.14 7.90 -10.60
C VAL A 117 -21.83 7.33 -9.37
N ALA A 118 -21.83 6.01 -9.22
CA ALA A 118 -22.33 5.31 -8.04
C ALA A 118 -21.18 5.04 -7.05
N VAL A 119 -21.24 5.65 -5.86
CA VAL A 119 -20.24 5.47 -4.81
C VAL A 119 -20.61 4.28 -3.93
N ALA A 120 -19.73 3.28 -3.88
CA ALA A 120 -19.90 2.10 -3.04
C ALA A 120 -19.54 2.42 -1.58
N LEU A 121 -20.55 2.62 -0.72
CA LEU A 121 -20.38 2.88 0.70
C LEU A 121 -20.21 1.57 1.48
N SER A 122 -19.05 1.39 2.08
CA SER A 122 -18.76 0.24 2.94
C SER A 122 -19.12 0.45 4.41
N GLY A 123 -19.68 1.60 4.75
CA GLY A 123 -19.86 2.07 6.13
C GLY A 123 -18.58 2.65 6.75
N GLY A 124 -17.43 2.54 6.08
CA GLY A 124 -16.15 3.05 6.55
C GLY A 124 -15.91 4.52 6.19
N LYS A 125 -15.01 5.16 6.96
CA LYS A 125 -14.60 6.57 6.78
C LYS A 125 -14.15 6.91 5.35
N ASP A 126 -13.42 6.00 4.69
CA ASP A 126 -12.81 6.27 3.38
C ASP A 126 -13.86 6.39 2.26
N SER A 127 -14.82 5.46 2.22
CA SER A 127 -15.91 5.51 1.23
C SER A 127 -16.83 6.71 1.45
N SER A 128 -17.07 7.11 2.69
CA SER A 128 -17.86 8.30 3.02
C SER A 128 -17.10 9.58 2.66
N THR A 129 -15.80 9.65 2.93
CA THR A 129 -14.93 10.76 2.49
C THR A 129 -14.92 10.90 0.97
N LEU A 130 -14.86 9.77 0.23
CA LEU A 130 -14.96 9.79 -1.22
C LEU A 130 -16.28 10.39 -1.70
N LEU A 131 -17.40 9.96 -1.11
CA LEU A 131 -18.72 10.47 -1.47
C LEU A 131 -18.80 11.98 -1.27
N GLU A 132 -18.41 12.48 -0.09
CA GLU A 132 -18.41 13.91 0.22
C GLU A 132 -17.53 14.71 -0.76
N ALA A 133 -16.33 14.19 -1.06
CA ALA A 133 -15.43 14.83 -2.04
C ALA A 133 -16.05 14.91 -3.43
N LEU A 134 -16.72 13.83 -3.90
CA LEU A 134 -17.36 13.82 -5.21
C LEU A 134 -18.60 14.73 -5.27
N VAL A 135 -19.38 14.82 -4.21
CA VAL A 135 -20.54 15.75 -4.12
C VAL A 135 -20.06 17.21 -4.19
N VAL A 136 -18.93 17.55 -3.58
CA VAL A 136 -18.36 18.90 -3.69
C VAL A 136 -17.78 19.13 -5.09
N LEU A 137 -17.06 18.16 -5.66
CA LEU A 137 -16.45 18.27 -6.99
C LEU A 137 -17.50 18.34 -8.09
N GLN A 138 -18.62 17.63 -7.96
CA GLN A 138 -19.74 17.73 -8.91
C GLN A 138 -20.20 19.18 -9.14
N LYS A 139 -20.14 20.03 -8.10
CA LYS A 139 -20.54 21.43 -8.18
C LYS A 139 -19.45 22.36 -8.72
N ARG A 140 -18.21 21.91 -8.77
CA ARG A 140 -17.00 22.73 -9.09
C ARG A 140 -16.27 22.28 -10.36
N ALA A 141 -16.57 21.08 -10.85
CA ALA A 141 -15.89 20.52 -12.01
C ALA A 141 -16.31 21.24 -13.32
N PRO A 142 -15.42 21.29 -14.31
CA PRO A 142 -15.73 21.86 -15.64
C PRO A 142 -16.53 20.90 -16.53
N ILE A 143 -16.98 19.75 -16.01
CA ILE A 143 -17.77 18.71 -16.68
C ILE A 143 -19.03 18.42 -15.86
N ASP A 144 -20.11 18.05 -16.51
CA ASP A 144 -21.36 17.65 -15.86
C ASP A 144 -21.34 16.15 -15.57
N PHE A 145 -21.53 15.79 -14.32
CA PHE A 145 -21.74 14.40 -13.89
C PHE A 145 -22.65 14.35 -12.67
N THR A 146 -23.30 13.23 -12.44
CA THR A 146 -24.17 13.04 -11.29
C THR A 146 -23.58 12.02 -10.31
N VAL A 147 -23.85 12.20 -9.03
CA VAL A 147 -23.37 11.31 -7.96
C VAL A 147 -24.55 10.70 -7.24
N CYS A 148 -24.57 9.39 -7.11
CA CYS A 148 -25.44 8.64 -6.22
C CYS A 148 -24.59 7.70 -5.35
N SER A 149 -25.19 7.14 -4.32
CA SER A 149 -24.47 6.23 -3.42
C SER A 149 -25.28 4.97 -3.12
N PHE A 150 -24.60 3.90 -2.76
CA PHE A 150 -25.26 2.66 -2.37
C PHE A 150 -24.44 1.89 -1.34
N THR A 151 -25.14 1.08 -0.56
CA THR A 151 -24.54 0.11 0.38
C THR A 151 -25.11 -1.25 0.11
N VAL A 152 -24.23 -2.25 -0.01
CA VAL A 152 -24.62 -3.68 -0.10
C VAL A 152 -24.50 -4.30 1.28
N GLU A 153 -25.64 -4.71 1.85
CA GLU A 153 -25.69 -5.46 3.09
C GLU A 153 -25.48 -6.96 2.83
N GLN A 154 -24.48 -7.51 3.49
CA GLN A 154 -24.07 -8.90 3.36
C GLN A 154 -23.98 -9.60 4.74
N GLY A 155 -24.68 -9.09 5.77
CA GLY A 155 -24.62 -9.62 7.13
C GLY A 155 -23.30 -9.37 7.86
N LYS A 156 -22.56 -8.32 7.49
CA LYS A 156 -21.21 -8.06 8.01
C LYS A 156 -21.05 -6.79 8.82
N PHE A 157 -22.09 -5.97 8.89
CA PHE A 157 -22.04 -4.79 9.74
C PHE A 157 -22.13 -5.17 11.22
N LEU A 158 -21.21 -4.65 12.02
CA LEU A 158 -21.17 -4.85 13.48
C LEU A 158 -22.13 -3.96 14.25
N ARG A 159 -22.68 -2.96 13.58
CA ARG A 159 -23.67 -1.99 14.12
C ARG A 159 -24.69 -1.67 13.05
N PRO A 160 -25.87 -1.15 13.45
CA PRO A 160 -26.88 -0.68 12.52
C PRO A 160 -26.34 0.35 11.54
N ILE A 161 -26.79 0.33 10.29
CA ILE A 161 -26.37 1.23 9.21
C ILE A 161 -27.25 2.51 9.15
N GLU A 162 -28.36 2.51 9.87
CA GLU A 162 -29.37 3.58 9.87
C GLU A 162 -28.79 4.97 10.13
N PRO A 163 -27.84 5.16 11.09
CA PRO A 163 -27.23 6.47 11.32
C PRO A 163 -26.52 7.04 10.08
N LEU A 164 -25.91 6.18 9.25
CA LEU A 164 -25.33 6.63 7.98
C LEU A 164 -26.42 7.05 7.00
N GLY A 165 -27.52 6.30 6.92
CA GLY A 165 -28.68 6.66 6.08
C GLY A 165 -29.32 7.98 6.48
N GLU A 166 -29.46 8.26 7.78
CA GLU A 166 -29.96 9.53 8.31
C GLU A 166 -29.03 10.70 7.96
N TYR A 167 -27.73 10.50 8.15
CA TYR A 167 -26.70 11.47 7.78
C TYR A 167 -26.77 11.85 6.29
N LEU A 168 -26.86 10.86 5.40
CA LEU A 168 -26.93 11.07 3.95
C LEU A 168 -28.23 11.78 3.55
N ARG A 169 -29.37 11.38 4.14
CA ARG A 169 -30.66 12.01 3.89
C ARG A 169 -30.64 13.47 4.32
N ALA A 170 -30.09 13.79 5.50
CA ALA A 170 -29.98 15.18 5.99
C ALA A 170 -29.13 16.06 5.05
N ARG A 171 -28.24 15.50 4.27
CA ARG A 171 -27.40 16.19 3.26
C ARG A 171 -27.97 16.18 1.85
N GLY A 172 -29.15 15.60 1.65
CA GLY A 172 -29.79 15.47 0.34
C GLY A 172 -29.04 14.57 -0.65
N ILE A 173 -28.28 13.61 -0.13
CA ILE A 173 -27.48 12.67 -0.96
C ILE A 173 -28.33 11.44 -1.27
N GLU A 174 -28.47 11.10 -2.55
CA GLU A 174 -29.15 9.89 -3.00
C GLU A 174 -28.42 8.64 -2.50
N TRP A 175 -29.12 7.78 -1.77
CA TRP A 175 -28.56 6.56 -1.19
C TRP A 175 -29.51 5.38 -1.31
N THR A 176 -29.00 4.26 -1.83
CA THR A 176 -29.72 2.99 -1.94
C THR A 176 -29.10 1.96 -0.99
N TYR A 177 -29.92 1.42 -0.10
CA TYR A 177 -29.54 0.29 0.74
C TYR A 177 -30.06 -1.01 0.13
N PHE A 178 -29.13 -1.87 -0.28
CA PHE A 178 -29.44 -3.14 -0.92
C PHE A 178 -29.08 -4.30 -0.01
N ARG A 179 -30.09 -5.05 0.41
CA ARG A 179 -29.91 -6.25 1.22
C ARG A 179 -29.73 -7.47 0.31
N ASP A 180 -28.48 -7.96 0.21
CA ASP A 180 -28.13 -9.07 -0.69
C ASP A 180 -28.50 -10.43 -0.07
N GLN A 181 -29.70 -10.90 -0.31
CA GLN A 181 -30.20 -12.17 0.23
C GLN A 181 -29.29 -13.38 -0.08
N PRO A 182 -28.73 -13.55 -1.31
CA PRO A 182 -27.80 -14.64 -1.56
C PRO A 182 -26.52 -14.59 -0.73
N SER A 183 -26.00 -13.39 -0.41
CA SER A 183 -24.85 -13.28 0.51
C SER A 183 -25.21 -13.58 1.95
N LEU A 184 -26.40 -13.21 2.39
CA LEU A 184 -26.88 -13.53 3.73
C LEU A 184 -27.06 -15.04 3.89
N GLN A 185 -27.69 -15.69 2.92
CA GLN A 185 -27.86 -17.15 2.89
C GLN A 185 -26.50 -17.88 2.88
N LEU A 186 -25.53 -17.39 2.06
CA LEU A 186 -24.18 -17.94 2.06
C LEU A 186 -23.52 -17.91 3.44
N LEU A 187 -23.73 -16.82 4.22
CA LEU A 187 -23.18 -16.71 5.56
C LEU A 187 -23.81 -17.67 6.56
N GLU A 188 -25.11 -17.95 6.40
CA GLU A 188 -25.85 -18.90 7.23
C GLU A 188 -25.45 -20.34 6.91
N ASP A 189 -25.40 -20.70 5.62
CA ASP A 189 -25.12 -22.06 5.17
C ASP A 189 -23.61 -22.43 5.29
N HIS A 190 -22.72 -21.46 5.08
CA HIS A 190 -21.27 -21.64 5.00
C HIS A 190 -20.51 -20.57 5.78
N PRO A 191 -20.59 -20.53 7.12
CA PRO A 191 -19.93 -19.52 7.94
C PRO A 191 -18.40 -19.52 7.81
N GLU A 192 -17.82 -20.66 7.38
CA GLU A 192 -16.37 -20.84 7.15
C GLU A 192 -15.90 -20.40 5.76
N HIS A 193 -16.81 -19.91 4.89
CA HIS A 193 -16.49 -19.56 3.51
C HIS A 193 -15.29 -18.60 3.38
N GLY A 194 -14.49 -18.79 2.32
CA GLY A 194 -13.32 -17.98 2.04
C GLY A 194 -13.65 -16.55 1.53
N CYS A 195 -12.65 -15.66 1.60
CA CYS A 195 -12.77 -14.28 1.11
C CYS A 195 -13.03 -14.19 -0.39
N ASP A 196 -12.61 -15.18 -1.17
CA ASP A 196 -12.80 -15.25 -2.63
C ASP A 196 -14.28 -15.41 -2.98
N LEU A 197 -14.99 -16.34 -2.29
CA LEU A 197 -16.42 -16.56 -2.49
C LEU A 197 -17.22 -15.31 -2.08
N CYS A 198 -16.93 -14.75 -0.91
CA CYS A 198 -17.53 -13.50 -0.48
C CYS A 198 -17.33 -12.36 -1.48
N SER A 199 -16.11 -12.21 -2.03
CA SER A 199 -15.81 -11.18 -3.01
C SER A 199 -16.57 -11.37 -4.32
N ARG A 200 -16.85 -12.62 -4.70
CA ARG A 200 -17.63 -12.96 -5.88
C ARG A 200 -19.09 -12.54 -5.73
N TYR A 201 -19.72 -12.88 -4.60
CA TYR A 201 -21.08 -12.49 -4.26
C TYR A 201 -21.22 -10.97 -4.18
N ARG A 202 -20.28 -10.29 -3.48
CA ARG A 202 -20.28 -8.84 -3.40
C ARG A 202 -20.22 -8.18 -4.78
N ARG A 203 -19.38 -8.70 -5.68
CA ARG A 203 -19.25 -8.14 -7.03
C ARG A 203 -20.56 -8.27 -7.82
N ARG A 204 -21.24 -9.41 -7.72
CA ARG A 204 -22.56 -9.62 -8.31
C ARG A 204 -23.56 -8.59 -7.78
N ALA A 205 -23.70 -8.49 -6.47
CA ALA A 205 -24.64 -7.55 -5.83
C ALA A 205 -24.34 -6.09 -6.18
N VAL A 206 -23.08 -5.70 -6.24
CA VAL A 206 -22.67 -4.35 -6.69
C VAL A 206 -23.17 -4.06 -8.09
N TYR A 207 -22.99 -4.98 -9.04
CA TYR A 207 -23.44 -4.76 -10.43
C TYR A 207 -24.97 -4.71 -10.53
N GLU A 208 -25.68 -5.54 -9.78
CA GLU A 208 -27.14 -5.54 -9.71
C GLU A 208 -27.68 -4.17 -9.23
N VAL A 209 -27.13 -3.64 -8.14
CA VAL A 209 -27.53 -2.30 -7.63
C VAL A 209 -27.20 -1.21 -8.63
N VAL A 210 -25.99 -1.21 -9.18
CA VAL A 210 -25.54 -0.16 -10.11
C VAL A 210 -26.37 -0.14 -11.39
N HIS A 211 -26.78 -1.31 -11.87
CA HIS A 211 -27.72 -1.42 -12.99
C HIS A 211 -29.07 -0.75 -12.66
N GLY A 212 -29.63 -1.03 -11.49
CA GLY A 212 -30.88 -0.40 -11.02
C GLY A 212 -30.78 1.11 -10.83
N LEU A 213 -29.59 1.62 -10.53
CA LEU A 213 -29.31 3.06 -10.42
C LEU A 213 -29.05 3.75 -11.77
N ASN A 214 -29.04 3.03 -12.88
CA ASN A 214 -28.65 3.53 -14.19
C ASN A 214 -27.28 4.25 -14.18
N ALA A 215 -26.33 3.80 -13.35
CA ALA A 215 -25.00 4.37 -13.27
C ALA A 215 -24.02 3.59 -14.20
N ASN A 216 -23.07 4.31 -14.79
CA ASN A 216 -22.05 3.75 -15.68
C ASN A 216 -20.64 3.75 -15.05
N VAL A 217 -20.48 4.42 -13.91
CA VAL A 217 -19.23 4.49 -13.16
C VAL A 217 -19.45 4.04 -11.74
N ILE A 218 -18.54 3.18 -11.22
CA ILE A 218 -18.55 2.71 -9.84
C ILE A 218 -17.30 3.24 -9.15
N ALA A 219 -17.47 4.03 -8.09
CA ALA A 219 -16.37 4.60 -7.34
C ALA A 219 -16.14 3.85 -6.01
N PHE A 220 -14.89 3.45 -5.76
CA PHE A 220 -14.46 2.76 -4.53
C PHE A 220 -13.50 3.61 -3.73
N GLY A 221 -13.69 3.62 -2.40
CA GLY A 221 -12.89 4.38 -1.44
C GLY A 221 -11.53 3.74 -1.08
N HIS A 222 -10.80 3.21 -2.07
CA HIS A 222 -9.44 2.70 -1.83
C HIS A 222 -8.45 3.87 -1.79
N THR A 223 -7.69 3.96 -0.71
CA THR A 223 -6.73 5.04 -0.41
C THR A 223 -5.32 4.74 -0.93
N ALA A 224 -4.42 5.72 -0.86
CA ALA A 224 -2.99 5.57 -1.11
C ALA A 224 -2.39 4.37 -0.36
N ASP A 225 -2.79 4.19 0.90
CA ASP A 225 -2.37 3.08 1.76
C ASP A 225 -2.76 1.72 1.17
N ASP A 226 -3.97 1.58 0.64
CA ASP A 226 -4.43 0.34 -0.01
C ASP A 226 -3.61 0.00 -1.27
N PHE A 227 -3.19 1.02 -2.04
CA PHE A 227 -2.33 0.85 -3.22
C PHE A 227 -0.93 0.38 -2.81
N CYS A 228 -0.33 1.00 -1.81
CA CYS A 228 0.97 0.61 -1.27
C CYS A 228 0.93 -0.80 -0.67
N GLU A 229 -0.10 -1.12 0.13
CA GLU A 229 -0.32 -2.47 0.66
C GLU A 229 -0.46 -3.51 -0.47
N ALA A 230 -1.23 -3.20 -1.52
CA ALA A 230 -1.45 -4.11 -2.63
C ALA A 230 -0.16 -4.38 -3.42
N LEU A 231 0.66 -3.34 -3.67
CA LEU A 231 1.95 -3.49 -4.33
C LEU A 231 2.86 -4.42 -3.52
N LEU A 232 3.09 -4.13 -2.23
CA LEU A 232 3.96 -4.95 -1.39
C LEU A 232 3.45 -6.38 -1.25
N ARG A 233 2.14 -6.54 -1.03
CA ARG A 233 1.54 -7.88 -0.94
C ARG A 233 1.77 -8.69 -2.21
N ASN A 234 1.52 -8.10 -3.37
CA ASN A 234 1.68 -8.79 -4.63
C ASN A 234 3.16 -9.11 -4.91
N THR A 235 4.06 -8.17 -4.65
CA THR A 235 5.50 -8.36 -4.83
C THR A 235 6.05 -9.44 -3.89
N MET A 236 5.69 -9.40 -2.60
CA MET A 236 6.28 -10.28 -1.59
C MET A 236 5.66 -11.68 -1.56
N PHE A 237 4.37 -11.82 -1.88
CA PHE A 237 3.64 -13.08 -1.69
C PHE A 237 3.15 -13.73 -2.98
N THR A 238 3.12 -13.01 -4.10
CA THR A 238 2.68 -13.58 -5.39
C THR A 238 3.70 -13.44 -6.51
N GLY A 239 4.86 -12.82 -6.25
CA GLY A 239 5.89 -12.58 -7.24
C GLY A 239 5.45 -11.66 -8.40
N LYS A 240 4.45 -10.79 -8.17
CA LYS A 240 3.93 -9.87 -9.19
C LYS A 240 4.20 -8.43 -8.79
N LEU A 241 4.86 -7.68 -9.66
CA LEU A 241 5.02 -6.25 -9.52
C LEU A 241 3.74 -5.55 -10.01
N SER A 242 2.72 -5.49 -9.16
CA SER A 242 1.42 -4.91 -9.49
C SER A 242 0.69 -4.42 -8.24
N ALA A 243 -0.10 -3.36 -8.40
CA ALA A 243 -0.98 -2.82 -7.36
C ALA A 243 -2.45 -2.90 -7.77
N LEU A 244 -3.31 -2.12 -7.10
CA LEU A 244 -4.67 -1.89 -7.55
C LEU A 244 -4.64 -0.98 -8.81
N PRO A 245 -5.45 -1.24 -9.84
CA PRO A 245 -5.58 -0.29 -10.94
C PRO A 245 -6.40 0.93 -10.49
N PRO A 246 -5.97 2.18 -10.80
CA PRO A 246 -6.76 3.37 -10.50
C PRO A 246 -8.09 3.40 -11.28
N VAL A 247 -8.08 2.87 -12.49
CA VAL A 247 -9.25 2.68 -13.35
C VAL A 247 -9.22 1.27 -13.92
N THR A 248 -10.37 0.61 -13.95
CA THR A 248 -10.54 -0.68 -14.64
C THR A 248 -11.97 -0.80 -15.15
N TRP A 249 -12.24 -1.79 -15.99
CA TRP A 249 -13.58 -2.08 -16.49
C TRP A 249 -14.14 -3.35 -15.85
N SER A 250 -15.46 -3.43 -15.74
CA SER A 250 -16.14 -4.69 -15.47
C SER A 250 -15.82 -5.71 -16.59
N ARG A 251 -16.00 -7.01 -16.30
CA ARG A 251 -15.71 -8.05 -17.32
C ARG A 251 -16.49 -7.86 -18.61
N ALA A 252 -17.77 -7.47 -18.50
CA ALA A 252 -18.63 -7.17 -19.64
C ALA A 252 -18.36 -5.78 -20.24
N ARG A 253 -17.43 -5.00 -19.70
CA ARG A 253 -17.13 -3.61 -20.08
C ARG A 253 -18.32 -2.64 -19.98
N GLU A 254 -19.32 -2.97 -19.17
CA GLU A 254 -20.50 -2.15 -18.94
C GLU A 254 -20.23 -1.01 -17.96
N TYR A 255 -19.39 -1.27 -16.94
CA TYR A 255 -19.10 -0.32 -15.88
C TYR A 255 -17.62 0.03 -15.83
N ARG A 256 -17.32 1.32 -15.69
CA ARG A 256 -15.99 1.82 -15.35
C ARG A 256 -15.83 1.87 -13.83
N LEU A 257 -14.85 1.16 -13.30
CA LEU A 257 -14.54 1.10 -11.86
C LEU A 257 -13.37 2.04 -11.57
N ILE A 258 -13.57 2.99 -10.68
CA ILE A 258 -12.60 4.04 -10.38
C ILE A 258 -12.22 4.08 -8.89
N ARG A 259 -11.02 4.61 -8.59
CA ARG A 259 -10.48 4.75 -7.22
C ARG A 259 -9.90 6.15 -7.02
N PRO A 260 -10.76 7.18 -6.86
CA PRO A 260 -10.32 8.58 -6.82
C PRO A 260 -9.44 8.95 -5.62
N LEU A 261 -9.44 8.14 -4.54
CA LEU A 261 -8.59 8.37 -3.37
C LEU A 261 -7.15 7.81 -3.51
N VAL A 262 -6.71 7.45 -4.72
CA VAL A 262 -5.37 6.86 -4.95
C VAL A 262 -4.21 7.71 -4.42
N PHE A 263 -4.36 9.04 -4.37
CA PHE A 263 -3.36 9.97 -3.82
C PHE A 263 -3.68 10.46 -2.41
N VAL A 264 -4.76 9.97 -1.79
CA VAL A 264 -5.23 10.39 -0.47
C VAL A 264 -4.87 9.32 0.55
N THR A 265 -4.15 9.69 1.61
CA THR A 265 -3.78 8.77 2.70
C THR A 265 -4.95 8.54 3.67
N GLU A 266 -4.92 7.43 4.41
CA GLU A 266 -5.93 7.13 5.44
C GLU A 266 -6.00 8.18 6.55
N ASP A 267 -4.93 8.91 6.83
CA ASP A 267 -4.93 9.97 7.83
C ASP A 267 -5.75 11.18 7.38
N ILE A 268 -5.67 11.53 6.08
CA ILE A 268 -6.50 12.60 5.50
C ILE A 268 -7.98 12.19 5.54
N THR A 269 -8.33 10.97 5.15
CA THR A 269 -9.73 10.50 5.16
C THR A 269 -10.28 10.41 6.57
N ARG A 270 -9.47 9.99 7.55
CA ARG A 270 -9.83 9.95 8.97
C ARG A 270 -10.14 11.34 9.49
N ALA A 271 -9.20 12.25 9.35
CA ALA A 271 -9.35 13.62 9.83
C ALA A 271 -10.55 14.32 9.18
N TYR A 272 -10.79 14.09 7.88
CA TYR A 272 -11.93 14.69 7.17
C TYR A 272 -13.26 14.10 7.60
N ALA A 273 -13.39 12.78 7.73
CA ALA A 273 -14.60 12.13 8.21
C ALA A 273 -14.95 12.55 9.64
N GLU A 274 -13.95 12.67 10.52
CA GLU A 274 -14.10 13.17 11.89
C GLU A 274 -14.59 14.64 11.90
N SER A 275 -14.03 15.49 11.04
CA SER A 275 -14.42 16.91 10.96
C SER A 275 -15.86 17.12 10.51
N LEU A 276 -16.42 16.18 9.75
CA LEU A 276 -17.83 16.21 9.28
C LEU A 276 -18.78 15.45 10.21
N GLY A 277 -18.28 14.75 11.22
CA GLY A 277 -19.10 13.89 12.08
C GLY A 277 -19.74 12.71 11.34
N VAL A 278 -19.08 12.18 10.33
CA VAL A 278 -19.59 11.05 9.53
C VAL A 278 -19.79 9.82 10.42
N PRO A 279 -21.00 9.22 10.46
CA PRO A 279 -21.21 7.97 11.17
C PRO A 279 -20.43 6.82 10.52
N VAL A 280 -19.47 6.24 11.26
CA VAL A 280 -18.70 5.10 10.80
C VAL A 280 -19.31 3.81 11.33
N VAL A 281 -19.69 2.92 10.41
CA VAL A 281 -20.23 1.60 10.72
C VAL A 281 -19.16 0.55 10.48
N PRO A 282 -18.60 -0.07 11.53
CA PRO A 282 -17.53 -1.05 11.37
C PRO A 282 -18.04 -2.32 10.72
N CYS A 283 -17.23 -2.89 9.82
CA CYS A 283 -17.49 -4.16 9.15
C CYS A 283 -16.68 -5.29 9.80
N GLY A 284 -17.32 -6.40 10.16
CA GLY A 284 -16.69 -7.58 10.76
C GLY A 284 -15.69 -8.31 9.85
N CYS A 285 -15.76 -8.07 8.53
CA CYS A 285 -14.80 -8.64 7.57
C CYS A 285 -13.36 -8.20 7.78
N SER A 286 -13.14 -6.98 8.23
CA SER A 286 -11.79 -6.44 8.48
C SER A 286 -11.03 -7.23 9.55
N GLN A 287 -11.73 -7.99 10.38
CA GLN A 287 -11.15 -8.86 11.41
C GLN A 287 -10.68 -10.22 10.87
N ARG A 288 -11.26 -10.73 9.77
CA ARG A 288 -10.95 -12.06 9.21
C ARG A 288 -9.81 -12.05 8.19
N THR A 289 -9.59 -10.97 7.46
CA THR A 289 -8.52 -10.86 6.45
C THR A 289 -7.15 -10.53 7.05
N GLY A 290 -6.92 -10.84 8.25
CA GLY A 290 -6.15 -10.23 9.31
C GLY A 290 -4.64 -10.35 9.30
N THR A 291 -4.00 -11.46 8.91
CA THR A 291 -2.58 -11.60 9.30
C THR A 291 -1.60 -10.86 8.37
N VAL A 292 -1.64 -11.11 7.07
CA VAL A 292 -0.70 -10.50 6.11
C VAL A 292 -0.90 -8.97 6.02
N ARG A 293 -2.16 -8.53 5.93
CA ARG A 293 -2.49 -7.11 5.84
C ARG A 293 -2.09 -6.35 7.11
N ARG A 294 -2.33 -6.94 8.27
CA ARG A 294 -1.90 -6.36 9.57
C ARG A 294 -0.39 -6.30 9.68
N SER A 295 0.32 -7.35 9.26
CA SER A 295 1.79 -7.37 9.28
C SER A 295 2.38 -6.30 8.36
N LEU A 296 1.85 -6.14 7.13
CA LEU A 296 2.29 -5.09 6.21
C LEU A 296 2.03 -3.69 6.77
N ARG A 297 0.86 -3.44 7.36
CA ARG A 297 0.57 -2.16 8.04
C ARG A 297 1.54 -1.87 9.17
N GLY A 298 1.92 -2.88 9.94
CA GLY A 298 2.94 -2.74 10.98
C GLY A 298 4.30 -2.36 10.41
N VAL A 299 4.72 -2.99 9.31
CA VAL A 299 5.97 -2.66 8.60
C VAL A 299 5.94 -1.22 8.08
N PHE A 300 4.84 -0.80 7.44
CA PHE A 300 4.68 0.59 6.99
C PHE A 300 4.78 1.57 8.16
N ALA A 301 4.06 1.33 9.25
CA ALA A 301 4.03 2.22 10.40
C ALA A 301 5.42 2.39 11.05
N GLU A 302 6.27 1.35 11.04
CA GLU A 302 7.66 1.47 11.52
C GLU A 302 8.53 2.25 10.55
N LEU A 303 8.44 1.97 9.24
CA LEU A 303 9.24 2.67 8.24
C LEU A 303 8.86 4.15 8.09
N GLU A 304 7.60 4.51 8.22
CA GLU A 304 7.13 5.90 8.14
C GLU A 304 7.67 6.79 9.28
N LYS A 305 8.05 6.21 10.41
CA LYS A 305 8.70 6.96 11.49
C LYS A 305 10.08 7.49 11.08
N GLU A 306 10.78 6.76 10.22
CA GLU A 306 12.10 7.12 9.72
C GLU A 306 12.03 7.82 8.35
N TYR A 307 11.01 7.48 7.55
CA TYR A 307 10.84 7.95 6.16
C TYR A 307 9.42 8.51 5.94
N PRO A 308 9.14 9.76 6.32
CA PRO A 308 7.79 10.36 6.28
C PRO A 308 7.13 10.38 4.89
N HIS A 309 7.93 10.33 3.81
CA HIS A 309 7.45 10.34 2.41
C HIS A 309 7.44 8.94 1.77
N LEU A 310 7.45 7.89 2.57
CA LEU A 310 7.55 6.51 2.07
C LEU A 310 6.40 6.16 1.11
N LYS A 311 5.17 6.47 1.48
CA LYS A 311 3.98 6.16 0.67
C LYS A 311 3.94 6.95 -0.62
N GLU A 312 4.28 8.24 -0.56
CA GLU A 312 4.38 9.09 -1.75
C GLU A 312 5.43 8.56 -2.73
N ASN A 313 6.59 8.13 -2.23
CA ASN A 313 7.66 7.56 -3.06
C ASN A 313 7.23 6.23 -3.70
N ILE A 314 6.52 5.36 -2.97
CA ILE A 314 5.99 4.11 -3.50
C ILE A 314 4.95 4.38 -4.60
N LEU A 315 4.03 5.33 -4.38
CA LEU A 315 3.04 5.73 -5.38
C LEU A 315 3.70 6.32 -6.62
N ALA A 316 4.71 7.18 -6.44
CA ALA A 316 5.48 7.74 -7.55
C ALA A 316 6.20 6.65 -8.35
N ALA A 317 6.82 5.68 -7.68
CA ALA A 317 7.51 4.56 -8.31
C ALA A 317 6.58 3.72 -9.20
N MET A 318 5.31 3.53 -8.81
CA MET A 318 4.32 2.83 -9.63
C MET A 318 4.00 3.55 -10.95
N GLY A 319 4.22 4.85 -11.02
CA GLY A 319 4.03 5.69 -12.22
C GLY A 319 5.35 6.05 -12.93
N ASN A 320 6.49 5.58 -12.43
CA ASN A 320 7.82 5.87 -12.96
C ASN A 320 8.66 4.59 -12.98
N VAL A 321 8.31 3.69 -13.90
CA VAL A 321 8.92 2.36 -14.01
C VAL A 321 10.04 2.39 -15.04
N ASP A 322 11.26 2.08 -14.63
CA ASP A 322 12.39 1.83 -15.53
C ASP A 322 12.35 0.36 -15.96
N THR A 323 11.72 0.11 -17.10
CA THR A 323 11.51 -1.24 -17.63
C THR A 323 12.82 -1.91 -18.06
N SER A 324 13.85 -1.13 -18.42
CA SER A 324 15.16 -1.65 -18.82
C SER A 324 15.92 -2.35 -17.69
N ARG A 325 15.53 -2.06 -16.43
CA ARG A 325 16.14 -2.64 -15.22
C ARG A 325 15.27 -3.70 -14.56
N LEU A 326 14.22 -4.16 -15.23
CA LEU A 326 13.38 -5.27 -14.79
C LEU A 326 13.80 -6.57 -15.48
N LEU A 327 13.46 -7.71 -14.86
CA LEU A 327 13.79 -9.04 -15.38
C LEU A 327 12.77 -9.57 -16.40
N ASP A 328 11.81 -8.77 -16.81
CA ASP A 328 10.80 -9.16 -17.80
C ASP A 328 11.35 -8.95 -19.22
N SER A 329 11.63 -10.07 -19.89
CA SER A 329 12.23 -10.08 -21.24
C SER A 329 11.41 -9.34 -22.31
N ARG A 330 10.11 -9.11 -22.07
CA ARG A 330 9.26 -8.32 -22.99
C ARG A 330 9.66 -6.84 -23.07
N PHE A 331 10.41 -6.36 -22.08
CA PHE A 331 10.88 -4.98 -21.97
C PHE A 331 12.39 -4.84 -22.20
N LEU A 332 13.11 -5.96 -22.39
CA LEU A 332 14.53 -5.94 -22.65
C LEU A 332 14.75 -5.99 -24.15
N ASP A 333 15.56 -5.07 -24.66
CA ASP A 333 16.06 -5.12 -26.03
C ASP A 333 17.26 -6.09 -26.08
N LEU A 334 16.95 -7.38 -26.28
CA LEU A 334 17.93 -8.46 -26.29
C LEU A 334 18.63 -8.63 -27.65
N ASP A 335 18.07 -8.03 -28.72
CA ASP A 335 18.53 -8.17 -30.09
C ASP A 335 19.42 -6.99 -30.54
N SER A 336 19.40 -5.85 -29.84
CA SER A 336 20.29 -4.74 -30.16
C SER A 336 21.69 -5.02 -29.61
N GLU A 337 22.68 -5.08 -30.51
CA GLU A 337 24.08 -4.98 -30.07
C GLU A 337 24.28 -3.65 -29.35
N PRO A 338 24.87 -3.65 -28.12
CA PRO A 338 25.18 -2.39 -27.44
C PRO A 338 26.06 -1.55 -28.38
N ALA A 339 25.65 -0.30 -28.61
CA ALA A 339 26.46 0.66 -29.38
C ALA A 339 27.88 0.59 -28.81
N ARG A 340 28.83 0.11 -29.61
CA ARG A 340 30.23 0.04 -29.23
C ARG A 340 30.73 1.49 -29.15
N THR A 341 30.58 2.10 -28.00
CA THR A 341 31.29 3.35 -27.72
C THR A 341 32.78 3.01 -27.72
N PRO A 342 33.60 3.56 -28.61
CA PRO A 342 35.02 3.27 -28.61
C PRO A 342 35.62 3.51 -27.22
N ALA A 343 36.45 2.60 -26.73
CA ALA A 343 37.03 2.71 -25.38
C ALA A 343 37.77 4.06 -25.16
N ALA A 344 38.21 4.69 -26.23
CA ALA A 344 38.83 6.02 -26.25
C ALA A 344 37.87 7.17 -25.89
N GLU A 345 36.54 7.00 -26.09
CA GLU A 345 35.54 8.02 -25.72
C GLU A 345 35.08 7.85 -24.25
N LEU A 346 35.20 6.62 -23.70
CA LEU A 346 34.84 6.38 -22.31
C LEU A 346 35.90 6.87 -21.31
N PHE A 347 37.19 6.88 -21.74
CA PHE A 347 38.29 7.34 -20.91
C PHE A 347 39.23 8.18 -21.77
N PRO A 348 39.03 9.52 -21.86
CA PRO A 348 40.02 10.36 -22.50
C PRO A 348 41.35 10.22 -21.77
N ILE A 349 42.33 9.68 -22.48
CA ILE A 349 43.71 9.63 -21.98
C ILE A 349 44.19 11.06 -21.90
N VAL A 350 44.27 11.60 -20.68
CA VAL A 350 44.93 12.89 -20.45
C VAL A 350 46.40 12.70 -20.65
N THR A 351 46.88 13.04 -21.86
CA THR A 351 48.30 13.14 -22.18
C THR A 351 48.72 14.59 -21.98
N GLU A 352 48.81 15.05 -20.75
CA GLU A 352 49.65 16.21 -20.41
C GLU A 352 50.56 15.82 -19.26
N LEU A 353 51.86 15.74 -19.62
CA LEU A 353 52.99 15.78 -18.72
C LEU A 353 53.29 17.23 -18.34
#